data_f16c88b95e6b91838fdebae38f4e0135
#
_entry.id   f16c88b95e6b91838fdebae38f4e0135
#
_cell.length_a   1.000
_cell.length_b   1.000
_cell.length_c   1.000
_cell.angle_alpha   90.00
_cell.angle_beta   90.00
_cell.angle_gamma   90.00
#
_symmetry.space_group_name_H-M   'P 1'
#
loop_
_entity.id
_entity.type
_entity.pdbx_description
1 polymer ?
#
loop_
_entity_poly.entity_id
_entity_poly.type
_entity_poly.pdbx_seq_one_letter_code
_entity_poly.pdbx_strand_id
1 'polypeptide(L)'
;MEFDILIDQSLSSFVTESGTSKITNNNLLSIINDFEDGCWRYQKFHRFIWDNILQTALSNKEREALIGGPGTSLALASKNLRLTDSEKDISKGSELAEIFLYGIMRHHFKALPVVPKIFYKQNSQDNAKGADSVHVVIIDNDNFSLWFGEAKFYNSIEDGRFDTIITSVKNSITTEKLRKENSIILNTQDLYDLVQDNALKLKIAKVLSSDNSMDNIKPLINIPIFILHECPITEN
;
A
#
# COMPACT_ATOMS: atom_id res chain seq x y z
N MET A 1 -7.62 -7.15 -14.51
CA MET A 1 -6.84 -6.30 -15.44
C MET A 1 -5.41 -6.33 -14.95
N GLU A 2 -4.51 -6.86 -15.76
CA GLU A 2 -3.09 -6.85 -15.42
C GLU A 2 -2.56 -5.46 -15.74
N PHE A 3 -1.92 -4.86 -14.78
CA PHE A 3 -1.12 -3.66 -14.98
C PHE A 3 0.19 -4.11 -15.60
N ASP A 4 0.59 -3.52 -16.73
CA ASP A 4 1.91 -3.77 -17.27
C ASP A 4 2.94 -3.14 -16.34
N ILE A 5 3.45 -3.94 -15.43
CA ILE A 5 4.52 -3.55 -14.54
C ILE A 5 5.81 -3.78 -15.31
N LEU A 6 6.40 -2.70 -15.78
CA LEU A 6 7.74 -2.74 -16.31
C LEU A 6 8.72 -2.82 -15.13
N ILE A 7 9.17 -4.04 -14.84
CA ILE A 7 10.37 -4.20 -14.03
C ILE A 7 11.53 -3.86 -14.96
N ASP A 8 11.97 -2.63 -14.91
CA ASP A 8 13.11 -2.23 -15.71
C ASP A 8 14.39 -2.72 -15.04
N GLN A 9 14.93 -3.84 -15.55
CA GLN A 9 16.22 -4.35 -15.11
C GLN A 9 17.35 -3.34 -15.38
N SER A 10 17.16 -2.38 -16.26
CA SER A 10 18.15 -1.33 -16.54
C SER A 10 18.30 -0.38 -15.36
N LEU A 11 17.24 -0.16 -14.56
CA LEU A 11 17.32 0.63 -13.33
C LEU A 11 18.15 -0.06 -12.24
N SER A 12 18.30 -1.38 -12.28
CA SER A 12 19.23 -2.08 -11.40
C SER A 12 20.69 -1.70 -11.65
N SER A 13 21.02 -1.18 -12.84
CA SER A 13 22.37 -0.69 -13.19
C SER A 13 22.63 0.76 -12.71
N PHE A 14 21.61 1.57 -12.53
CA PHE A 14 21.77 2.95 -12.02
C PHE A 14 22.19 3.02 -10.57
N VAL A 15 21.90 2.00 -9.77
CA VAL A 15 22.27 1.93 -8.34
C VAL A 15 23.75 1.69 -8.15
N THR A 16 24.50 1.37 -9.20
CA THR A 16 25.89 0.89 -9.09
C THR A 16 26.95 1.98 -9.23
N GLU A 17 26.64 3.19 -9.65
CA GLU A 17 27.66 4.20 -9.94
C GLU A 17 28.04 5.15 -8.79
N SER A 18 27.33 5.15 -7.68
CA SER A 18 27.51 6.18 -6.65
C SER A 18 28.28 5.77 -5.39
N GLY A 19 29.04 4.67 -5.41
CA GLY A 19 29.89 4.29 -4.26
C GLY A 19 29.12 3.96 -2.95
N THR A 20 27.79 3.93 -3.01
CA THR A 20 26.96 3.47 -1.90
C THR A 20 26.94 1.95 -1.87
N SER A 21 27.23 1.40 -0.70
CA SER A 21 27.17 -0.04 -0.44
C SER A 21 25.79 -0.56 -0.89
N LYS A 22 25.81 -1.57 -1.75
CA LYS A 22 24.59 -2.25 -2.20
C LYS A 22 23.87 -2.77 -0.96
N ILE A 23 22.76 -2.14 -0.58
CA ILE A 23 21.93 -2.66 0.49
C ILE A 23 21.19 -3.87 -0.10
N THR A 24 21.49 -5.04 0.42
CA THR A 24 20.79 -6.28 0.08
C THR A 24 19.30 -6.12 0.38
N ASN A 25 18.43 -6.53 -0.55
CA ASN A 25 16.95 -6.48 -0.48
C ASN A 25 16.29 -5.17 -0.91
N ASN A 26 16.97 -4.30 -1.62
CA ASN A 26 16.30 -3.18 -2.28
C ASN A 26 15.88 -3.58 -3.69
N ASN A 27 14.60 -3.45 -3.97
CA ASN A 27 14.03 -3.62 -5.31
C ASN A 27 13.41 -2.30 -5.74
N LEU A 28 13.69 -1.88 -6.97
CA LEU A 28 13.00 -0.77 -7.61
C LEU A 28 12.02 -1.33 -8.63
N LEU A 29 10.77 -0.91 -8.52
CA LEU A 29 9.70 -1.25 -9.45
C LEU A 29 9.24 0.03 -10.12
N SER A 30 9.46 0.15 -11.42
CA SER A 30 8.92 1.24 -12.21
C SER A 30 7.60 0.82 -12.86
N ILE A 31 6.61 1.68 -12.74
CA ILE A 31 5.28 1.46 -13.30
C ILE A 31 5.01 2.64 -14.22
N ILE A 32 4.81 2.34 -15.49
CA ILE A 32 4.47 3.35 -16.49
C ILE A 32 3.04 3.11 -16.94
N ASN A 33 2.29 4.19 -17.12
CA ASN A 33 0.99 4.12 -17.75
C ASN A 33 1.13 3.66 -19.20
N ASP A 34 0.15 2.91 -19.65
CA ASP A 34 0.06 2.37 -20.99
C ASP A 34 -0.26 3.49 -22.01
N PHE A 35 0.47 3.50 -23.12
CA PHE A 35 0.27 4.42 -24.24
C PHE A 35 -0.11 3.63 -25.50
N GLU A 36 -0.97 4.21 -26.30
CA GLU A 36 -1.37 3.70 -27.61
C GLU A 36 -1.42 4.85 -28.60
N ASP A 37 -0.71 4.72 -29.72
CA ASP A 37 -0.58 5.74 -30.76
C ASP A 37 -0.15 7.13 -30.20
N GLY A 38 0.79 7.13 -29.25
CA GLY A 38 1.27 8.34 -28.59
C GLY A 38 0.30 8.97 -27.59
N CYS A 39 -0.87 8.36 -27.33
CA CYS A 39 -1.86 8.84 -26.38
C CYS A 39 -1.87 8.01 -25.11
N TRP A 40 -1.91 8.68 -23.97
CA TRP A 40 -2.05 8.02 -22.69
C TRP A 40 -3.42 7.31 -22.56
N ARG A 41 -3.39 6.03 -22.27
CA ARG A 41 -4.61 5.23 -22.04
C ARG A 41 -5.14 5.44 -20.62
N TYR A 42 -5.49 6.68 -20.29
CA TYR A 42 -5.97 7.08 -18.94
C TYR A 42 -7.13 6.23 -18.42
N GLN A 43 -7.92 5.62 -19.30
CA GLN A 43 -9.02 4.74 -18.90
C GLN A 43 -8.53 3.48 -18.16
N LYS A 44 -7.35 2.94 -18.50
CA LYS A 44 -6.75 1.83 -17.74
C LYS A 44 -6.39 2.26 -16.33
N PHE A 45 -5.80 3.44 -16.20
CA PHE A 45 -5.48 4.04 -14.89
C PHE A 45 -6.73 4.21 -14.04
N HIS A 46 -7.80 4.81 -14.59
CA HIS A 46 -9.07 4.98 -13.91
C HIS A 46 -9.67 3.64 -13.47
N ARG A 47 -9.71 2.65 -14.35
CA ARG A 47 -10.24 1.32 -14.02
C ARG A 47 -9.46 0.68 -12.88
N PHE A 48 -8.13 0.78 -12.91
CA PHE A 48 -7.31 0.25 -11.83
C PHE A 48 -7.65 0.89 -10.47
N ILE A 49 -7.86 2.20 -10.44
CA ILE A 49 -8.30 2.90 -9.23
C ILE A 49 -9.67 2.39 -8.78
N TRP A 50 -10.66 2.37 -9.68
CA TRP A 50 -12.01 1.93 -9.35
C TRP A 50 -12.05 0.47 -8.86
N ASP A 51 -11.29 -0.41 -9.46
CA ASP A 51 -11.21 -1.83 -9.08
C ASP A 51 -10.59 -2.03 -7.69
N ASN A 52 -9.79 -1.07 -7.21
CA ASN A 52 -9.10 -1.16 -5.93
C ASN A 52 -9.70 -0.29 -4.82
N ILE A 53 -10.57 0.66 -5.13
CA ILE A 53 -11.25 1.49 -4.11
C ILE A 53 -11.99 0.62 -3.08
N LEU A 54 -12.73 -0.38 -3.53
CA LEU A 54 -13.51 -1.25 -2.64
C LEU A 54 -12.63 -1.97 -1.62
N GLN A 55 -11.41 -2.33 -2.03
CA GLN A 55 -10.48 -3.08 -1.18
C GLN A 55 -9.80 -2.23 -0.11
N THR A 56 -9.67 -0.92 -0.35
CA THR A 56 -9.03 0.03 0.56
C THR A 56 -10.04 0.73 1.48
N ALA A 57 -11.25 0.93 0.99
CA ALA A 57 -12.25 1.76 1.64
C ALA A 57 -13.37 0.97 2.34
N LEU A 58 -13.42 -0.35 2.19
CA LEU A 58 -14.39 -1.23 2.86
C LEU A 58 -13.67 -2.38 3.57
N SER A 59 -14.21 -2.81 4.71
CA SER A 59 -13.80 -4.06 5.37
C SER A 59 -14.16 -5.28 4.52
N ASN A 60 -13.55 -6.44 4.80
CA ASN A 60 -13.86 -7.68 4.10
C ASN A 60 -15.35 -8.05 4.27
N LYS A 61 -15.87 -7.92 5.48
CA LYS A 61 -17.27 -8.18 5.81
C LYS A 61 -18.25 -7.32 5.00
N GLU A 62 -17.95 -6.03 4.82
CA GLU A 62 -18.79 -5.14 4.01
C GLU A 62 -18.75 -5.51 2.54
N ARG A 63 -17.57 -5.86 2.02
CA ARG A 63 -17.44 -6.32 0.63
C ARG A 63 -18.23 -7.59 0.37
N GLU A 64 -18.17 -8.55 1.26
CA GLU A 64 -18.92 -9.81 1.16
C GLU A 64 -20.44 -9.58 1.24
N ALA A 65 -20.87 -8.74 2.16
CA ALA A 65 -22.30 -8.40 2.32
C ALA A 65 -22.88 -7.69 1.07
N LEU A 66 -22.06 -7.03 0.28
CA LEU A 66 -22.47 -6.22 -0.87
C LEU A 66 -22.14 -6.86 -2.23
N ILE A 67 -21.75 -8.15 -2.24
CA ILE A 67 -21.32 -8.85 -3.45
C ILE A 67 -22.37 -8.81 -4.58
N GLY A 68 -23.65 -8.82 -4.23
CA GLY A 68 -24.76 -8.71 -5.16
C GLY A 68 -25.11 -7.28 -5.61
N GLY A 69 -24.45 -6.26 -5.04
CA GLY A 69 -24.74 -4.86 -5.28
C GLY A 69 -23.50 -4.00 -5.57
N PRO A 70 -22.79 -4.22 -6.71
CA PRO A 70 -21.52 -3.54 -6.97
C PRO A 70 -21.63 -2.01 -6.98
N GLY A 71 -22.74 -1.47 -7.47
CA GLY A 71 -23.00 -0.02 -7.45
C GLY A 71 -23.15 0.52 -6.03
N THR A 72 -23.82 -0.23 -5.15
CA THR A 72 -23.97 0.13 -3.73
C THR A 72 -22.63 0.06 -3.00
N SER A 73 -21.84 -0.98 -3.28
CA SER A 73 -20.50 -1.12 -2.72
C SER A 73 -19.61 0.07 -3.10
N LEU A 74 -19.65 0.46 -4.37
CA LEU A 74 -18.87 1.58 -4.88
C LEU A 74 -19.33 2.92 -4.28
N ALA A 75 -20.64 3.14 -4.17
CA ALA A 75 -21.21 4.32 -3.54
C ALA A 75 -20.86 4.42 -2.04
N LEU A 76 -20.80 3.28 -1.33
CA LEU A 76 -20.39 3.24 0.06
C LEU A 76 -18.89 3.52 0.18
N ALA A 77 -18.06 2.87 -0.63
CA ALA A 77 -16.62 3.06 -0.63
C ALA A 77 -16.23 4.51 -0.96
N SER A 78 -16.90 5.14 -1.91
CA SER A 78 -16.63 6.54 -2.28
C SER A 78 -16.92 7.54 -1.16
N LYS A 79 -17.92 7.26 -0.30
CA LYS A 79 -18.17 8.07 0.90
C LYS A 79 -17.03 8.01 1.91
N ASN A 80 -16.29 6.94 1.87
CA ASN A 80 -15.15 6.71 2.75
C ASN A 80 -13.89 7.41 2.26
N LEU A 81 -13.85 7.87 1.03
CA LEU A 81 -12.75 8.66 0.51
C LEU A 81 -12.85 10.11 0.98
N ARG A 82 -11.72 10.67 1.35
CA ARG A 82 -11.59 12.10 1.70
C ARG A 82 -11.16 12.92 0.48
N LEU A 83 -11.62 12.53 -0.70
CA LEU A 83 -11.40 13.32 -1.90
C LEU A 83 -12.10 14.67 -1.72
N THR A 84 -11.34 15.73 -1.67
CA THR A 84 -11.89 17.09 -1.56
C THR A 84 -11.96 17.73 -2.92
N ASP A 85 -13.08 18.43 -3.20
CA ASP A 85 -13.30 19.25 -4.39
C ASP A 85 -12.39 20.52 -4.43
N SER A 86 -11.45 20.64 -3.52
CA SER A 86 -10.60 21.80 -3.39
C SER A 86 -9.35 21.64 -4.25
N GLU A 87 -9.30 22.34 -5.37
CA GLU A 87 -8.12 22.53 -6.21
C GLU A 87 -6.89 23.04 -5.46
N LYS A 88 -7.06 23.55 -4.24
CA LYS A 88 -6.01 24.18 -3.44
C LYS A 88 -5.28 23.24 -2.48
N ASP A 89 -5.75 22.03 -2.30
CA ASP A 89 -5.20 21.13 -1.27
C ASP A 89 -4.68 19.83 -1.87
N ILE A 90 -3.61 19.94 -2.65
CA ILE A 90 -2.89 18.80 -3.28
C ILE A 90 -2.42 17.78 -2.25
N SER A 91 -2.26 18.19 -0.97
CA SER A 91 -1.89 17.29 0.12
C SER A 91 -2.92 16.19 0.39
N LYS A 92 -4.15 16.35 -0.09
CA LYS A 92 -5.25 15.38 0.03
C LYS A 92 -5.34 14.40 -1.13
N GLY A 93 -4.54 14.54 -2.17
CA GLY A 93 -4.36 13.54 -3.23
C GLY A 93 -3.65 12.25 -2.78
N SER A 94 -3.23 12.19 -1.51
CA SER A 94 -2.54 11.02 -0.96
C SER A 94 -3.37 9.74 -1.03
N GLU A 95 -4.70 9.82 -0.88
CA GLU A 95 -5.57 8.64 -0.95
C GLU A 95 -5.54 7.96 -2.32
N LEU A 96 -5.38 8.72 -3.40
CA LEU A 96 -5.18 8.14 -4.74
C LEU A 96 -3.92 7.27 -4.79
N ALA A 97 -2.81 7.79 -4.27
CA ALA A 97 -1.56 7.03 -4.20
C ALA A 97 -1.66 5.83 -3.25
N GLU A 98 -2.42 5.95 -2.15
CA GLU A 98 -2.70 4.85 -1.23
C GLU A 98 -3.49 3.72 -1.92
N ILE A 99 -4.53 4.05 -2.68
CA ILE A 99 -5.33 3.09 -3.46
C ILE A 99 -4.43 2.39 -4.49
N PHE A 100 -3.54 3.15 -5.12
CA PHE A 100 -2.63 2.63 -6.13
C PHE A 100 -1.63 1.64 -5.52
N LEU A 101 -0.96 2.04 -4.44
CA LEU A 101 -0.05 1.16 -3.69
C LEU A 101 -0.76 -0.14 -3.27
N TYR A 102 -1.98 -0.02 -2.76
CA TYR A 102 -2.78 -1.15 -2.33
C TYR A 102 -3.07 -2.11 -3.48
N GLY A 103 -3.45 -1.57 -4.64
CA GLY A 103 -3.66 -2.36 -5.85
C GLY A 103 -2.39 -3.09 -6.30
N ILE A 104 -1.24 -2.42 -6.30
CA ILE A 104 0.05 -3.03 -6.65
C ILE A 104 0.38 -4.16 -5.66
N MET A 105 0.26 -3.91 -4.37
CA MET A 105 0.52 -4.93 -3.36
C MET A 105 -0.33 -6.17 -3.57
N ARG A 106 -1.61 -5.99 -3.86
CA ARG A 106 -2.53 -7.08 -4.10
C ARG A 106 -2.24 -7.84 -5.40
N HIS A 107 -2.06 -7.11 -6.51
CA HIS A 107 -1.97 -7.74 -7.84
C HIS A 107 -0.57 -8.30 -8.12
N HIS A 108 0.48 -7.56 -7.78
CA HIS A 108 1.86 -7.97 -8.06
C HIS A 108 2.43 -8.87 -6.95
N PHE A 109 2.32 -8.44 -5.69
CA PHE A 109 2.89 -9.18 -4.56
C PHE A 109 1.94 -10.21 -3.95
N LYS A 110 0.70 -10.33 -4.45
CA LYS A 110 -0.34 -11.22 -3.91
C LYS A 110 -0.59 -11.02 -2.41
N ALA A 111 -0.38 -9.79 -1.97
CA ALA A 111 -0.50 -9.42 -0.57
C ALA A 111 -1.95 -9.45 -0.12
N LEU A 112 -2.18 -9.97 1.08
CA LEU A 112 -3.48 -9.98 1.73
C LEU A 112 -3.75 -8.61 2.36
N PRO A 113 -4.88 -7.98 2.03
CA PRO A 113 -5.26 -6.68 2.55
C PRO A 113 -5.84 -6.79 3.97
N VAL A 114 -4.99 -7.04 4.95
CA VAL A 114 -5.39 -7.30 6.33
C VAL A 114 -5.86 -6.06 7.08
N VAL A 115 -5.51 -4.87 6.62
CA VAL A 115 -6.00 -3.60 7.18
C VAL A 115 -6.36 -2.64 6.05
N PRO A 116 -7.62 -2.52 5.65
CA PRO A 116 -8.08 -1.49 4.71
C PRO A 116 -7.99 -0.10 5.35
N LYS A 117 -6.87 0.59 5.11
CA LYS A 117 -6.49 1.81 5.83
C LYS A 117 -7.47 2.96 5.65
N ILE A 118 -8.02 3.16 4.47
CA ILE A 118 -9.00 4.23 4.24
C ILE A 118 -10.26 3.97 5.07
N PHE A 119 -10.71 2.72 5.17
CA PHE A 119 -11.82 2.33 6.02
C PHE A 119 -11.55 2.66 7.51
N TYR A 120 -10.39 2.26 8.02
CA TYR A 120 -10.05 2.49 9.43
C TYR A 120 -9.68 3.94 9.75
N LYS A 121 -9.24 4.73 8.78
CA LYS A 121 -8.98 6.18 8.96
C LYS A 121 -10.24 7.00 9.26
N GLN A 122 -11.42 6.44 9.03
CA GLN A 122 -12.70 7.14 9.27
C GLN A 122 -13.11 7.21 10.74
N ASN A 123 -12.72 6.24 11.53
CA ASN A 123 -12.90 6.32 12.97
C ASN A 123 -11.93 7.36 13.54
N SER A 124 -12.43 8.57 13.76
CA SER A 124 -11.65 9.68 14.31
C SER A 124 -11.06 9.41 15.71
N GLN A 125 -11.57 8.39 16.40
CA GLN A 125 -11.05 7.92 17.69
C GLN A 125 -9.88 6.95 17.54
N ASP A 126 -9.80 6.22 16.44
CA ASP A 126 -8.64 5.41 16.11
C ASP A 126 -7.63 6.28 15.36
N ASN A 127 -6.64 6.77 16.11
CA ASN A 127 -5.47 7.45 15.55
C ASN A 127 -4.68 6.49 14.63
N ALA A 128 -5.24 6.16 13.47
CA ALA A 128 -4.62 5.34 12.44
C ALA A 128 -3.45 6.07 11.72
N LYS A 129 -2.75 6.95 12.46
CA LYS A 129 -1.54 7.63 12.01
C LYS A 129 -0.36 6.65 12.09
N GLY A 130 -0.24 5.81 11.11
CA GLY A 130 0.84 4.84 10.94
C GLY A 130 1.22 4.75 9.46
N ALA A 131 1.54 3.54 8.98
CA ALA A 131 1.76 3.27 7.58
C ALA A 131 0.50 3.55 6.73
N ASP A 132 0.69 4.00 5.49
CA ASP A 132 -0.42 4.26 4.56
C ASP A 132 -1.06 2.96 4.05
N SER A 133 -0.31 1.87 4.03
CA SER A 133 -0.85 0.54 3.72
C SER A 133 -0.27 -0.52 4.65
N VAL A 134 -1.06 -1.56 4.95
CA VAL A 134 -0.65 -2.68 5.80
C VAL A 134 -1.12 -3.98 5.17
N HIS A 135 -0.16 -4.86 4.88
CA HIS A 135 -0.40 -6.10 4.19
C HIS A 135 0.39 -7.26 4.82
N VAL A 136 -0.12 -8.46 4.61
CA VAL A 136 0.59 -9.70 4.88
C VAL A 136 0.82 -10.42 3.55
N VAL A 137 2.06 -10.78 3.26
CA VAL A 137 2.40 -11.62 2.12
C VAL A 137 2.74 -13.01 2.64
N ILE A 138 1.97 -13.99 2.21
CA ILE A 138 2.23 -15.40 2.51
C ILE A 138 3.29 -15.88 1.53
N ILE A 139 4.43 -16.34 2.05
CA ILE A 139 5.56 -16.83 1.25
C ILE A 139 5.35 -18.33 0.96
N ASP A 140 4.99 -19.06 1.99
CA ASP A 140 4.65 -20.49 1.94
C ASP A 140 3.73 -20.85 3.12
N ASN A 141 3.49 -22.14 3.33
CA ASN A 141 2.58 -22.62 4.41
C ASN A 141 3.03 -22.24 5.82
N ASP A 142 4.32 -21.93 5.97
CA ASP A 142 4.92 -21.64 7.27
C ASP A 142 5.48 -20.22 7.39
N ASN A 143 5.66 -19.52 6.29
CA ASN A 143 6.36 -18.25 6.27
C ASN A 143 5.51 -17.14 5.69
N PHE A 144 5.61 -15.98 6.33
CA PHE A 144 4.94 -14.76 5.89
C PHE A 144 5.87 -13.55 6.10
N SER A 145 5.54 -12.47 5.46
CA SER A 145 6.16 -11.17 5.70
C SER A 145 5.11 -10.08 5.91
N LEU A 146 5.52 -9.03 6.61
CA LEU A 146 4.69 -7.87 6.93
C LEU A 146 5.14 -6.70 6.05
N TRP A 147 4.19 -6.02 5.45
CA TRP A 147 4.48 -4.92 4.56
C TRP A 147 3.76 -3.66 5.03
N PHE A 148 4.56 -2.67 5.47
CA PHE A 148 4.09 -1.37 5.94
C PHE A 148 4.48 -0.32 4.91
N GLY A 149 3.52 0.10 4.11
CA GLY A 149 3.76 0.94 2.94
C GLY A 149 3.55 2.43 3.22
N GLU A 150 4.30 3.23 2.47
CA GLU A 150 4.16 4.68 2.41
C GLU A 150 3.85 5.09 0.98
N ALA A 151 2.83 5.91 0.77
CA ALA A 151 2.41 6.39 -0.54
C ALA A 151 2.48 7.92 -0.60
N LYS A 152 3.02 8.43 -1.70
CA LYS A 152 3.11 9.87 -1.94
C LYS A 152 2.65 10.20 -3.36
N PHE A 153 1.98 11.33 -3.47
CA PHE A 153 1.60 11.91 -4.75
C PHE A 153 2.23 13.30 -4.90
N TYR A 154 2.96 13.50 -5.98
CA TYR A 154 3.64 14.75 -6.27
C TYR A 154 3.44 15.17 -7.74
N ASN A 155 3.40 16.47 -8.01
CA ASN A 155 3.41 16.99 -9.38
C ASN A 155 4.80 16.85 -10.03
N SER A 156 5.87 16.80 -9.21
CA SER A 156 7.23 16.59 -9.68
C SER A 156 8.06 15.88 -8.62
N ILE A 157 9.09 15.16 -9.05
CA ILE A 157 10.10 14.59 -8.15
C ILE A 157 11.30 15.53 -8.16
N GLU A 158 11.53 16.19 -7.02
CA GLU A 158 12.71 17.03 -6.77
C GLU A 158 13.48 16.44 -5.57
N ASP A 159 14.80 16.70 -5.52
CA ASP A 159 15.68 16.13 -4.48
C ASP A 159 15.18 16.38 -3.05
N GLY A 160 14.66 17.59 -2.78
CA GLY A 160 14.10 17.91 -1.46
C GLY A 160 12.87 17.09 -1.06
N ARG A 161 12.21 16.41 -2.00
CA ARG A 161 11.08 15.51 -1.71
C ARG A 161 11.53 14.21 -1.09
N PHE A 162 12.71 13.69 -1.48
CA PHE A 162 13.25 12.44 -0.93
C PHE A 162 13.51 12.52 0.57
N ASP A 163 14.06 13.62 1.06
CA ASP A 163 14.27 13.83 2.49
C ASP A 163 12.95 13.80 3.28
N THR A 164 11.91 14.39 2.71
CA THR A 164 10.57 14.38 3.30
C THR A 164 10.01 12.96 3.33
N ILE A 165 10.17 12.19 2.26
CA ILE A 165 9.73 10.78 2.18
C ILE A 165 10.47 9.93 3.20
N ILE A 166 11.81 10.05 3.25
CA ILE A 166 12.65 9.31 4.20
C ILE A 166 12.25 9.63 5.64
N THR A 167 12.00 10.90 5.94
CA THR A 167 11.54 11.33 7.26
C THR A 167 10.18 10.74 7.60
N SER A 168 9.23 10.74 6.66
CA SER A 168 7.91 10.14 6.83
C SER A 168 8.03 8.64 7.12
N VAL A 169 8.81 7.92 6.32
CA VAL A 169 9.08 6.48 6.52
C VAL A 169 9.70 6.22 7.88
N LYS A 170 10.78 6.92 8.24
CA LYS A 170 11.41 6.77 9.57
C LYS A 170 10.41 6.97 10.71
N ASN A 171 9.53 7.95 10.55
CA ASN A 171 8.49 8.21 11.55
C ASN A 171 7.41 7.14 11.58
N SER A 172 7.11 6.46 10.47
CA SER A 172 6.08 5.42 10.41
C SER A 172 6.53 4.07 10.98
N ILE A 173 7.83 3.80 11.01
CA ILE A 173 8.43 2.53 11.45
C ILE A 173 9.03 2.56 12.87
N THR A 174 8.70 3.56 13.67
CA THR A 174 9.10 3.55 15.09
C THR A 174 8.49 2.34 15.82
N THR A 175 9.20 1.83 16.83
CA THR A 175 8.74 0.67 17.60
C THR A 175 7.31 0.83 18.11
N GLU A 176 6.97 2.03 18.60
CA GLU A 176 5.63 2.33 19.10
C GLU A 176 4.57 2.21 17.99
N LYS A 177 4.83 2.79 16.82
CA LYS A 177 3.90 2.73 15.70
C LYS A 177 3.76 1.32 15.13
N LEU A 178 4.85 0.59 15.01
CA LEU A 178 4.81 -0.81 14.59
C LEU A 178 4.01 -1.69 15.57
N ARG A 179 4.17 -1.50 16.88
CA ARG A 179 3.33 -2.19 17.87
C ARG A 179 1.85 -1.86 17.71
N LYS A 180 1.54 -0.59 17.45
CA LYS A 180 0.18 -0.16 17.17
C LYS A 180 -0.39 -0.83 15.92
N GLU A 181 0.38 -0.86 14.82
CA GLU A 181 -0.04 -1.55 13.59
C GLU A 181 -0.26 -3.04 13.82
N ASN A 182 0.64 -3.70 14.55
CA ASN A 182 0.47 -5.11 14.92
C ASN A 182 -0.83 -5.34 15.70
N SER A 183 -1.13 -4.45 16.65
CA SER A 183 -2.39 -4.51 17.40
C SER A 183 -3.61 -4.32 16.49
N ILE A 184 -3.54 -3.42 15.52
CA ILE A 184 -4.62 -3.22 14.55
C ILE A 184 -4.82 -4.51 13.73
N ILE A 185 -3.74 -5.10 13.19
CA ILE A 185 -3.80 -6.35 12.42
C ILE A 185 -4.50 -7.45 13.23
N LEU A 186 -4.11 -7.62 14.49
CA LEU A 186 -4.68 -8.66 15.37
C LEU A 186 -6.15 -8.42 15.72
N ASN A 187 -6.57 -7.18 15.77
CA ASN A 187 -7.94 -6.81 16.13
C ASN A 187 -8.88 -6.72 14.91
N THR A 188 -8.35 -6.82 13.70
CA THR A 188 -9.18 -6.82 12.49
C THR A 188 -9.69 -8.21 12.20
N GLN A 189 -10.97 -8.31 11.83
CA GLN A 189 -11.55 -9.56 11.35
C GLN A 189 -10.94 -9.95 9.99
N ASP A 190 -10.49 -8.96 9.21
CA ASP A 190 -9.96 -9.16 7.85
C ASP A 190 -8.79 -10.16 7.82
N LEU A 191 -7.90 -10.15 8.81
CA LEU A 191 -6.83 -11.16 8.91
C LEU A 191 -7.40 -12.58 8.98
N TYR A 192 -8.40 -12.78 9.83
CA TYR A 192 -8.98 -14.11 10.10
C TYR A 192 -9.81 -14.63 8.92
N ASP A 193 -10.41 -13.73 8.16
CA ASP A 193 -11.22 -14.06 6.99
C ASP A 193 -10.33 -14.37 5.77
N LEU A 194 -9.23 -13.65 5.62
CA LEU A 194 -8.36 -13.74 4.43
C LEU A 194 -7.32 -14.87 4.50
N VAL A 195 -6.79 -15.17 5.68
CA VAL A 195 -5.85 -16.29 5.86
C VAL A 195 -6.67 -17.57 6.06
N GLN A 196 -6.58 -18.54 5.15
CA GLN A 196 -7.38 -19.77 5.22
C GLN A 196 -6.78 -20.80 6.17
N ASP A 197 -5.45 -20.90 6.24
CA ASP A 197 -4.76 -21.85 7.09
C ASP A 197 -4.79 -21.44 8.57
N ASN A 198 -5.36 -22.29 9.43
CA ASN A 198 -5.49 -22.00 10.85
C ASN A 198 -4.14 -22.04 11.60
N ALA A 199 -3.20 -22.88 11.19
CA ALA A 199 -1.87 -22.93 11.81
C ALA A 199 -1.10 -21.64 11.50
N LEU A 200 -1.19 -21.17 10.27
CA LEU A 200 -0.60 -19.89 9.84
C LEU A 200 -1.26 -18.69 10.56
N LYS A 201 -2.59 -18.69 10.73
CA LYS A 201 -3.29 -17.67 11.56
C LYS A 201 -2.71 -17.57 12.96
N LEU A 202 -2.62 -18.72 13.63
CA LEU A 202 -2.08 -18.77 14.99
C LEU A 202 -0.62 -18.33 15.04
N LYS A 203 0.16 -18.69 14.04
CA LYS A 203 1.57 -18.27 13.93
C LYS A 203 1.67 -16.75 13.77
N ILE A 204 0.89 -16.15 12.85
CA ILE A 204 0.82 -14.71 12.66
C ILE A 204 0.41 -14.03 13.98
N ALA A 205 -0.65 -14.50 14.62
CA ALA A 205 -1.11 -13.94 15.87
C ALA A 205 -0.06 -14.01 16.98
N LYS A 206 0.65 -15.12 17.10
CA LYS A 206 1.75 -15.28 18.06
C LYS A 206 2.91 -14.34 17.78
N VAL A 207 3.30 -14.20 16.51
CA VAL A 207 4.42 -13.31 16.11
C VAL A 207 4.08 -11.85 16.38
N LEU A 208 2.85 -11.43 16.13
CA LEU A 208 2.40 -10.04 16.30
C LEU A 208 1.96 -9.71 17.74
N SER A 209 1.91 -10.71 18.62
CA SER A 209 1.52 -10.51 20.03
C SER A 209 2.37 -9.44 20.71
N SER A 210 1.76 -8.72 21.65
CA SER A 210 2.44 -7.74 22.51
C SER A 210 3.61 -8.32 23.30
N ASP A 211 3.53 -9.63 23.60
CA ASP A 211 4.54 -10.34 24.37
C ASP A 211 5.80 -10.67 23.56
N ASN A 212 5.71 -10.58 22.23
CA ASN A 212 6.85 -10.81 21.36
C ASN A 212 7.74 -9.57 21.25
N SER A 213 9.05 -9.79 21.18
CA SER A 213 9.99 -8.68 20.94
C SER A 213 9.85 -8.15 19.52
N MET A 214 9.92 -6.82 19.38
CA MET A 214 9.98 -6.19 18.04
C MET A 214 11.22 -6.62 17.26
N ASP A 215 12.28 -7.02 17.91
CA ASP A 215 13.49 -7.50 17.23
C ASP A 215 13.27 -8.82 16.50
N ASN A 216 12.31 -9.64 16.97
CA ASN A 216 11.87 -10.86 16.27
C ASN A 216 10.96 -10.55 15.08
N ILE A 217 10.29 -9.40 15.08
CA ILE A 217 9.34 -8.99 14.04
C ILE A 217 10.05 -8.22 12.91
N LYS A 218 11.05 -7.40 13.26
CA LYS A 218 11.79 -6.56 12.29
C LYS A 218 12.30 -7.32 11.05
N PRO A 219 12.84 -8.55 11.16
CA PRO A 219 13.28 -9.30 9.97
C PRO A 219 12.16 -9.67 8.99
N LEU A 220 10.91 -9.65 9.44
CA LEU A 220 9.74 -9.95 8.61
C LEU A 220 9.19 -8.71 7.90
N ILE A 221 9.69 -7.51 8.25
CA ILE A 221 9.14 -6.24 7.77
C ILE A 221 9.75 -5.87 6.43
N ASN A 222 8.88 -5.54 5.49
CA ASN A 222 9.18 -4.89 4.22
C ASN A 222 8.50 -3.52 4.18
N ILE A 223 9.14 -2.55 3.54
CA ILE A 223 8.65 -1.17 3.48
C ILE A 223 8.56 -0.76 2.01
N PRO A 224 7.42 -0.99 1.36
CA PRO A 224 7.19 -0.46 0.02
C PRO A 224 6.97 1.05 0.12
N ILE A 225 7.71 1.79 -0.70
CA ILE A 225 7.53 3.23 -0.86
C ILE A 225 7.01 3.45 -2.28
N PHE A 226 5.79 3.95 -2.39
CA PHE A 226 5.17 4.26 -3.67
C PHE A 226 5.15 5.76 -3.91
N ILE A 227 5.69 6.17 -5.04
CA ILE A 227 5.70 7.56 -5.46
C ILE A 227 4.95 7.66 -6.78
N LEU A 228 3.77 8.29 -6.73
CA LEU A 228 3.01 8.68 -7.91
C LEU A 228 3.39 10.12 -8.26
N HIS A 229 3.79 10.36 -9.50
CA HIS A 229 4.17 11.71 -9.92
C HIS A 229 3.90 11.93 -11.41
N GLU A 230 3.77 13.18 -11.78
CA GLU A 230 3.76 13.60 -13.18
C GLU A 230 5.16 13.52 -13.76
N CYS A 231 5.26 13.17 -15.03
CA CYS A 231 6.55 13.06 -15.72
C CYS A 231 6.48 13.86 -17.03
N PRO A 232 7.22 14.97 -17.14
CA PRO A 232 7.21 15.81 -18.36
C PRO A 232 7.69 15.06 -19.62
N ILE A 233 8.46 13.97 -19.45
CA ILE A 233 8.94 13.15 -20.57
C ILE A 233 7.81 12.31 -21.17
N THR A 234 6.81 11.92 -20.36
CA THR A 234 5.67 11.13 -20.81
C THR A 234 4.44 11.98 -21.14
N GLU A 235 4.54 13.29 -20.99
CA GLU A 235 3.46 14.25 -21.26
C GLU A 235 3.44 14.70 -22.73
N ASN A 236 4.52 14.45 -23.48
CA ASN A 236 4.69 14.72 -24.90
C ASN A 236 4.64 13.45 -25.72
#